data_ef29430c25ca1d87872652cd5eb3929f
#
_entry.id   ef29430c25ca1d87872652cd5eb3929f
#
_cell.length_a   1.000
_cell.length_b   1.000
_cell.length_c   1.000
_cell.angle_alpha   90.00
_cell.angle_beta   90.00
_cell.angle_gamma   90.00
#
_symmetry.space_group_name_H-M   'P 1'
#
loop_
_entity.id
_entity.type
_entity.pdbx_description
1 polymer ?
#
loop_
_entity_poly.entity_id
_entity_poly.type
_entity_poly.pdbx_seq_one_letter_code
_entity_poly.pdbx_strand_id
1 'polypeptide(L)'
;MLTQLNKILSIAFLLLAGTFSVSAQIVDENGQYVDTIFNDNIDRTAEDFVKISLLISEPAKGLFSPFGHTAFRLQCPIFNLDYVYHYAMFQAGETDNSNQTLAYITGQFEVRLIADTFATYLRDSETKHRGLKEYPLNLLPTEEQKLWRILDEEMVREKILKFDFFRKGCAVMMLEMVEKTVGRQSLDYSDANPYFNRPQYEIIARQLEDVPWVRFAMTTAMFGCTHLRFQEKFQVPSHLATVWQATKVNGRRLAGDEIILSKHWYYTDDTYLTPGRIALLFMLISMLSLFMRKNYLDYVVLAMQTFMAVSVLVIAIVGFSYVRWNWLFIPFNILPIICWKWRRYWALPYAGILMLWVIVMLFIPHCLVDTTHIILVQAFIVVLLHQSNALQRYLIRYVLRENPYKSKL
;
A
#
# COMPACT_ATOMS: atom_id res chain seq x y z
N MET A 1 -19.54 27.91 -35.22
CA MET A 1 -20.71 28.55 -34.59
C MET A 1 -21.42 27.63 -33.59
N LEU A 2 -21.71 26.37 -33.91
CA LEU A 2 -22.34 25.42 -32.97
C LEU A 2 -21.51 25.13 -31.69
N THR A 3 -20.21 25.08 -31.79
CA THR A 3 -19.31 24.81 -30.63
C THR A 3 -19.25 25.96 -29.62
N GLN A 4 -19.45 27.19 -30.06
CA GLN A 4 -19.55 28.35 -29.18
C GLN A 4 -20.92 28.41 -28.48
N LEU A 5 -21.98 28.01 -29.16
CA LEU A 5 -23.33 27.99 -28.61
C LEU A 5 -23.46 26.92 -27.50
N ASN A 6 -22.82 25.74 -27.66
CA ASN A 6 -22.78 24.70 -26.64
C ASN A 6 -22.00 25.14 -25.41
N LYS A 7 -20.90 25.89 -25.55
CA LYS A 7 -20.17 26.43 -24.41
C LYS A 7 -20.98 27.48 -23.62
N ILE A 8 -21.73 28.33 -24.32
CA ILE A 8 -22.60 29.34 -23.68
C ILE A 8 -23.77 28.67 -22.98
N LEU A 9 -24.38 27.64 -23.59
CA LEU A 9 -25.43 26.85 -22.94
C LEU A 9 -24.94 26.06 -21.74
N SER A 10 -23.72 25.51 -21.77
CA SER A 10 -23.11 24.80 -20.61
C SER A 10 -22.81 25.78 -19.49
N ILE A 11 -22.31 26.99 -19.75
CA ILE A 11 -22.07 28.02 -18.75
C ILE A 11 -23.38 28.54 -18.15
N ALA A 12 -24.41 28.74 -18.99
CA ALA A 12 -25.75 29.13 -18.52
C ALA A 12 -26.40 28.05 -17.66
N PHE A 13 -26.20 26.77 -17.99
CA PHE A 13 -26.69 25.64 -17.18
C PHE A 13 -25.93 25.52 -15.86
N LEU A 14 -24.62 25.76 -15.85
CA LEU A 14 -23.79 25.80 -14.61
C LEU A 14 -24.16 27.00 -13.72
N LEU A 15 -24.47 28.16 -14.31
CA LEU A 15 -24.93 29.35 -13.58
C LEU A 15 -26.36 29.17 -13.02
N LEU A 16 -27.22 28.42 -13.70
CA LEU A 16 -28.56 28.06 -13.20
C LEU A 16 -28.53 26.92 -12.18
N ALA A 17 -27.58 25.98 -12.28
CA ALA A 17 -27.38 24.93 -11.28
C ALA A 17 -26.72 25.47 -9.98
N GLY A 18 -25.95 26.56 -10.09
CA GLY A 18 -25.30 27.21 -8.94
C GLY A 18 -26.21 28.02 -8.03
N THR A 19 -27.50 28.13 -8.35
CA THR A 19 -28.48 28.89 -7.54
C THR A 19 -29.46 28.01 -6.76
N PHE A 20 -29.38 26.70 -6.89
CA PHE A 20 -30.08 25.80 -5.98
C PHE A 20 -29.17 25.43 -4.81
N SER A 21 -28.94 26.40 -3.92
CA SER A 21 -28.75 26.06 -2.52
C SER A 21 -30.05 25.37 -2.07
N VAL A 22 -30.07 24.05 -2.05
CA VAL A 22 -31.11 23.31 -1.34
C VAL A 22 -30.85 23.54 0.15
N SER A 23 -31.19 24.69 0.65
CA SER A 23 -31.52 24.86 2.06
C SER A 23 -32.71 23.94 2.26
N ALA A 24 -32.56 22.88 3.04
CA ALA A 24 -33.71 22.14 3.56
C ALA A 24 -34.43 23.11 4.47
N GLN A 25 -35.38 23.86 3.90
CA GLN A 25 -36.25 24.76 4.66
C GLN A 25 -37.28 23.88 5.36
N ILE A 26 -37.12 23.72 6.66
CA ILE A 26 -38.13 23.10 7.50
C ILE A 26 -39.17 24.18 7.82
N VAL A 27 -40.44 23.86 7.62
CA VAL A 27 -41.55 24.72 7.92
C VAL A 27 -42.12 24.27 9.27
N ASP A 28 -42.33 25.17 10.21
CA ASP A 28 -42.95 24.87 11.52
C ASP A 28 -44.44 24.55 11.39
N GLU A 29 -45.09 24.17 12.51
CA GLU A 29 -46.51 23.82 12.58
C GLU A 29 -47.44 24.96 12.11
N ASN A 30 -46.92 26.20 12.01
CA ASN A 30 -47.65 27.40 11.59
C ASN A 30 -47.33 27.77 10.11
N GLY A 31 -46.57 26.96 9.41
CA GLY A 31 -46.16 27.21 8.02
C GLY A 31 -45.10 28.29 7.85
N GLN A 32 -44.39 28.67 8.93
CA GLN A 32 -43.24 29.56 8.85
C GLN A 32 -41.95 28.81 8.58
N TYR A 33 -41.11 29.37 7.72
CA TYR A 33 -39.79 28.82 7.46
C TYR A 33 -38.89 28.97 8.69
N VAL A 34 -38.47 27.84 9.25
CA VAL A 34 -37.50 27.81 10.34
C VAL A 34 -36.14 27.60 9.75
N ASP A 35 -35.25 28.58 9.90
CA ASP A 35 -33.84 28.41 9.60
C ASP A 35 -33.19 27.53 10.68
N THR A 36 -33.20 26.23 10.48
CA THR A 36 -32.71 25.25 11.46
C THR A 36 -31.20 25.40 11.76
N ILE A 37 -30.46 26.07 10.89
CA ILE A 37 -29.04 26.33 11.09
C ILE A 37 -28.81 27.35 12.21
N PHE A 38 -29.77 28.27 12.40
CA PHE A 38 -29.71 29.34 13.41
C PHE A 38 -30.73 29.15 14.56
N ASN A 39 -31.30 27.96 14.70
CA ASN A 39 -32.20 27.71 15.81
C ASN A 39 -31.42 27.61 17.12
N ASP A 40 -31.50 28.65 17.95
CA ASP A 40 -30.82 28.75 19.27
C ASP A 40 -31.27 27.67 20.27
N ASN A 41 -32.38 26.95 19.99
CA ASN A 41 -32.87 25.88 20.83
C ASN A 41 -32.21 24.52 20.62
N ILE A 42 -31.30 24.42 19.64
CA ILE A 42 -30.57 23.19 19.39
C ILE A 42 -29.36 23.11 20.34
N ASP A 43 -29.41 22.14 21.25
CA ASP A 43 -28.27 21.84 22.12
C ASP A 43 -27.15 21.14 21.30
N ARG A 44 -26.24 21.95 20.81
CA ARG A 44 -25.07 21.46 20.08
C ARG A 44 -24.04 20.77 20.96
N THR A 45 -24.19 20.83 22.29
CA THR A 45 -23.34 20.14 23.25
C THR A 45 -23.86 18.77 23.65
N ALA A 46 -25.08 18.41 23.20
CA ALA A 46 -25.64 17.09 23.43
C ALA A 46 -24.72 15.99 22.83
N GLU A 47 -24.63 14.85 23.54
CA GLU A 47 -23.78 13.72 23.13
C GLU A 47 -24.19 13.09 21.80
N ASP A 48 -25.42 13.31 21.36
CA ASP A 48 -25.99 12.77 20.12
C ASP A 48 -26.10 13.82 19.00
N PHE A 49 -25.63 15.06 19.23
CA PHE A 49 -25.68 16.12 18.22
C PHE A 49 -24.89 15.73 16.98
N VAL A 50 -23.64 15.28 17.13
CA VAL A 50 -22.79 14.73 16.08
C VAL A 50 -22.14 13.46 16.58
N LYS A 51 -22.09 12.43 15.76
CA LYS A 51 -21.34 11.20 16.01
C LYS A 51 -20.38 10.95 14.86
N ILE A 52 -19.15 10.65 15.19
CA ILE A 52 -18.14 10.32 14.20
C ILE A 52 -17.60 8.92 14.45
N SER A 53 -17.52 8.14 13.38
CA SER A 53 -17.00 6.78 13.40
C SER A 53 -15.85 6.65 12.39
N LEU A 54 -14.85 5.84 12.71
CA LEU A 54 -13.87 5.38 11.74
C LEU A 54 -14.49 4.25 10.91
N LEU A 55 -14.50 4.38 9.60
CA LEU A 55 -14.84 3.31 8.67
C LEU A 55 -13.57 2.66 8.12
N ILE A 56 -13.56 1.34 8.13
CA ILE A 56 -12.51 0.53 7.49
C ILE A 56 -13.15 -0.30 6.39
N SER A 57 -12.83 0.03 5.15
CA SER A 57 -13.11 -0.86 4.01
C SER A 57 -12.03 -1.91 3.94
N GLU A 58 -12.42 -3.18 3.93
CA GLU A 58 -11.49 -4.30 3.86
C GLU A 58 -10.85 -4.40 2.46
N PRO A 59 -9.75 -5.17 2.32
CA PRO A 59 -9.13 -5.44 1.03
C PRO A 59 -10.12 -5.95 -0.01
N ALA A 60 -9.90 -5.58 -1.26
CA ALA A 60 -10.70 -6.04 -2.39
C ALA A 60 -9.80 -6.30 -3.59
N LYS A 61 -10.41 -6.87 -4.65
CA LYS A 61 -9.74 -7.09 -5.93
C LYS A 61 -9.38 -5.76 -6.59
N GLY A 62 -8.15 -5.65 -7.09
CA GLY A 62 -7.66 -4.47 -7.81
C GLY A 62 -6.29 -4.04 -7.34
N LEU A 63 -5.61 -3.22 -8.12
CA LEU A 63 -4.21 -2.84 -7.88
C LEU A 63 -4.03 -2.02 -6.58
N PHE A 64 -4.99 -1.14 -6.26
CA PHE A 64 -4.92 -0.23 -5.10
C PHE A 64 -5.80 -0.69 -3.93
N SER A 65 -6.58 -1.74 -4.12
CA SER A 65 -7.54 -2.24 -3.15
C SER A 65 -7.00 -3.26 -2.12
N PRO A 66 -5.81 -3.89 -2.29
CA PRO A 66 -5.34 -4.92 -1.36
C PRO A 66 -5.04 -4.40 0.05
N PHE A 67 -4.91 -3.08 0.22
CA PHE A 67 -4.65 -2.48 1.54
C PHE A 67 -5.93 -2.06 2.27
N GLY A 68 -7.08 -2.12 1.59
CA GLY A 68 -8.30 -1.55 2.12
C GLY A 68 -8.34 -0.02 2.03
N HIS A 69 -9.24 0.61 2.79
CA HIS A 69 -9.39 2.06 2.80
C HIS A 69 -9.91 2.55 4.16
N THR A 70 -9.62 3.80 4.50
CA THR A 70 -10.12 4.46 5.71
C THR A 70 -10.96 5.66 5.36
N ALA A 71 -12.03 5.87 6.14
CA ALA A 71 -12.92 7.02 6.02
C ALA A 71 -13.47 7.41 7.41
N PHE A 72 -14.04 8.60 7.52
CA PHE A 72 -14.88 8.98 8.65
C PHE A 72 -16.33 9.00 8.23
N ARG A 73 -17.22 8.34 9.00
CA ARG A 73 -18.65 8.53 8.91
C ARG A 73 -19.06 9.59 9.92
N LEU A 74 -19.78 10.57 9.46
CA LEU A 74 -20.35 11.64 10.26
C LEU A 74 -21.88 11.55 10.22
N GLN A 75 -22.48 11.45 11.39
CA GLN A 75 -23.92 11.43 11.57
C GLN A 75 -24.36 12.63 12.39
N CYS A 76 -25.34 13.38 11.89
CA CYS A 76 -26.01 14.42 12.63
C CYS A 76 -27.53 14.22 12.51
N PRO A 77 -28.17 13.47 13.44
CA PRO A 77 -29.58 13.09 13.34
C PRO A 77 -30.53 14.30 13.25
N ILE A 78 -30.23 15.37 13.97
CA ILE A 78 -31.04 16.60 13.98
C ILE A 78 -31.17 17.22 12.59
N PHE A 79 -30.09 17.15 11.78
CA PHE A 79 -30.09 17.67 10.42
C PHE A 79 -30.28 16.57 9.38
N ASN A 80 -30.57 15.34 9.78
CA ASN A 80 -30.68 14.17 8.91
C ASN A 80 -29.44 13.99 7.99
N LEU A 81 -28.22 14.23 8.54
CA LEU A 81 -26.95 14.06 7.82
C LEU A 81 -26.34 12.72 8.16
N ASP A 82 -25.92 12.00 7.14
CA ASP A 82 -25.15 10.76 7.24
C ASP A 82 -24.19 10.69 6.05
N TYR A 83 -22.96 11.18 6.26
CA TYR A 83 -21.95 11.35 5.23
C TYR A 83 -20.68 10.60 5.57
N VAL A 84 -19.94 10.22 4.53
CA VAL A 84 -18.64 9.57 4.63
C VAL A 84 -17.59 10.46 3.99
N TYR A 85 -16.65 10.93 4.79
CA TYR A 85 -15.50 11.71 4.36
C TYR A 85 -14.33 10.79 4.12
N HIS A 86 -13.80 10.80 2.90
CA HIS A 86 -12.64 9.97 2.56
C HIS A 86 -11.77 10.60 1.48
N TYR A 87 -10.51 10.18 1.42
CA TYR A 87 -9.62 10.62 0.36
C TYR A 87 -9.83 9.76 -0.87
N ALA A 88 -10.32 10.37 -1.94
CA ALA A 88 -10.52 9.74 -3.23
C ALA A 88 -9.46 10.18 -4.24
N MET A 89 -9.26 9.36 -5.26
CA MET A 89 -8.42 9.72 -6.39
C MET A 89 -8.96 10.97 -7.07
N PHE A 90 -8.09 11.95 -7.29
CA PHE A 90 -8.40 13.10 -8.10
C PHE A 90 -7.92 12.84 -9.53
N GLN A 91 -8.86 12.79 -10.46
CA GLN A 91 -8.56 12.66 -11.89
C GLN A 91 -9.04 13.91 -12.62
N ALA A 92 -8.09 14.65 -13.17
CA ALA A 92 -8.40 15.68 -14.15
C ALA A 92 -8.57 15.03 -15.53
N GLY A 93 -9.74 14.42 -15.79
CA GLY A 93 -10.07 13.78 -17.07
C GLY A 93 -10.09 12.25 -17.03
N GLU A 94 -10.56 11.63 -18.12
CA GLU A 94 -10.55 10.18 -18.32
C GLU A 94 -9.09 9.70 -18.47
N THR A 95 -8.51 9.18 -17.40
CA THR A 95 -7.17 8.59 -17.43
C THR A 95 -7.27 7.07 -17.50
N ASP A 96 -6.55 6.49 -18.45
CA ASP A 96 -6.37 5.04 -18.57
C ASP A 96 -5.72 4.46 -17.29
N ASN A 97 -6.11 3.24 -16.89
CA ASN A 97 -5.59 2.54 -15.72
C ASN A 97 -4.05 2.42 -15.71
N SER A 98 -3.41 2.37 -16.88
CA SER A 98 -1.96 2.34 -17.02
C SER A 98 -1.30 3.62 -16.52
N ASN A 99 -1.90 4.79 -16.78
CA ASN A 99 -1.40 6.08 -16.32
C ASN A 99 -1.53 6.22 -14.80
N GLN A 100 -2.58 5.67 -14.20
CA GLN A 100 -2.77 5.68 -12.75
C GLN A 100 -1.71 4.85 -12.02
N THR A 101 -1.41 3.66 -12.56
CA THR A 101 -0.36 2.79 -12.01
C THR A 101 1.00 3.48 -12.05
N LEU A 102 1.33 4.10 -13.17
CA LEU A 102 2.58 4.84 -13.32
C LEU A 102 2.62 6.04 -12.34
N ALA A 103 1.54 6.81 -12.24
CA ALA A 103 1.44 7.92 -11.30
C ALA A 103 1.63 7.46 -9.84
N TYR A 104 1.06 6.31 -9.47
CA TYR A 104 1.23 5.73 -8.15
C TYR A 104 2.69 5.36 -7.86
N ILE A 105 3.34 4.63 -8.77
CA ILE A 105 4.74 4.20 -8.61
C ILE A 105 5.70 5.40 -8.58
N THR A 106 5.41 6.45 -9.36
CA THR A 106 6.25 7.65 -9.45
C THR A 106 5.93 8.70 -8.37
N GLY A 107 4.96 8.46 -7.48
CA GLY A 107 4.54 9.42 -6.45
C GLY A 107 3.83 10.66 -7.02
N GLN A 108 3.26 10.56 -8.20
CA GLN A 108 2.47 11.62 -8.83
C GLN A 108 0.96 11.39 -8.71
N PHE A 109 0.57 10.35 -7.99
CA PHE A 109 -0.83 10.03 -7.75
C PHE A 109 -1.48 11.07 -6.83
N GLU A 110 -2.57 11.68 -7.29
CA GLU A 110 -3.22 12.78 -6.60
C GLU A 110 -4.52 12.33 -5.95
N VAL A 111 -4.75 12.80 -4.73
CA VAL A 111 -5.96 12.53 -3.94
C VAL A 111 -6.50 13.83 -3.36
N ARG A 112 -7.82 13.88 -3.16
CA ARG A 112 -8.49 14.95 -2.41
C ARG A 112 -9.52 14.37 -1.46
N LEU A 113 -9.84 15.11 -0.42
CA LEU A 113 -10.95 14.78 0.48
C LEU A 113 -12.28 15.03 -0.23
N ILE A 114 -13.17 14.06 -0.19
CA ILE A 114 -14.55 14.16 -0.68
C ILE A 114 -15.52 13.66 0.39
N ALA A 115 -16.79 14.01 0.22
CA ALA A 115 -17.87 13.52 1.06
C ALA A 115 -18.93 12.85 0.18
N ASP A 116 -19.23 11.59 0.49
CA ASP A 116 -20.33 10.83 -0.11
C ASP A 116 -21.43 10.61 0.93
N THR A 117 -22.67 10.39 0.49
CA THR A 117 -23.70 9.90 1.43
C THR A 117 -23.33 8.48 1.88
N PHE A 118 -23.60 8.16 3.14
CA PHE A 118 -23.32 6.80 3.65
C PHE A 118 -24.01 5.71 2.83
N ALA A 119 -25.24 5.95 2.37
CA ALA A 119 -25.95 5.00 1.50
C ALA A 119 -25.21 4.72 0.18
N THR A 120 -24.61 5.74 -0.43
CA THR A 120 -23.82 5.59 -1.66
C THR A 120 -22.53 4.83 -1.38
N TYR A 121 -21.82 5.18 -0.30
CA TYR A 121 -20.57 4.53 0.09
C TYR A 121 -20.78 3.05 0.45
N LEU A 122 -21.84 2.71 1.17
CA LEU A 122 -22.20 1.34 1.52
C LEU A 122 -22.52 0.53 0.26
N ARG A 123 -23.34 1.06 -0.64
CA ARG A 123 -23.68 0.41 -1.92
C ARG A 123 -22.44 0.15 -2.78
N ASP A 124 -21.52 1.10 -2.84
CA ASP A 124 -20.25 0.93 -3.56
C ASP A 124 -19.42 -0.21 -2.95
N SER A 125 -19.36 -0.29 -1.63
CA SER A 125 -18.67 -1.37 -0.92
C SER A 125 -19.30 -2.74 -1.21
N GLU A 126 -20.62 -2.83 -1.18
CA GLU A 126 -21.36 -4.07 -1.49
C GLU A 126 -21.16 -4.49 -2.95
N THR A 127 -21.25 -3.54 -3.89
CA THR A 127 -21.05 -3.79 -5.33
C THR A 127 -19.64 -4.29 -5.63
N LYS A 128 -18.66 -3.78 -4.91
CA LYS A 128 -17.24 -4.22 -5.02
C LYS A 128 -16.92 -5.44 -4.18
N HIS A 129 -17.93 -6.05 -3.53
CA HIS A 129 -17.76 -7.17 -2.59
C HIS A 129 -16.71 -6.90 -1.52
N ARG A 130 -16.66 -5.67 -1.03
CA ARG A 130 -15.71 -5.21 -0.02
C ARG A 130 -16.40 -5.19 1.35
N GLY A 131 -15.80 -5.85 2.32
CA GLY A 131 -16.25 -5.74 3.71
C GLY A 131 -16.13 -4.31 4.21
N LEU A 132 -17.08 -3.87 5.01
CA LEU A 132 -17.09 -2.56 5.63
C LEU A 132 -17.34 -2.71 7.13
N LYS A 133 -16.43 -2.15 7.92
CA LYS A 133 -16.44 -2.15 9.37
C LYS A 133 -16.48 -0.73 9.90
N GLU A 134 -17.23 -0.52 10.96
CA GLU A 134 -17.37 0.77 11.65
C GLU A 134 -16.85 0.67 13.08
N TYR A 135 -16.15 1.69 13.52
CA TYR A 135 -15.62 1.84 14.87
C TYR A 135 -16.00 3.23 15.37
N PRO A 136 -17.05 3.35 16.24
CA PRO A 136 -17.45 4.61 16.82
C PRO A 136 -16.28 5.26 17.57
N LEU A 137 -16.08 6.57 17.38
CA LEU A 137 -15.02 7.29 18.09
C LEU A 137 -15.56 7.81 19.43
N ASN A 138 -14.81 7.61 20.51
CA ASN A 138 -15.15 8.08 21.84
C ASN A 138 -14.60 9.49 22.09
N LEU A 139 -14.91 10.42 21.19
CA LEU A 139 -14.56 11.83 21.30
C LEU A 139 -15.57 12.56 22.21
N LEU A 140 -15.17 13.72 22.73
CA LEU A 140 -16.11 14.62 23.41
C LEU A 140 -16.97 15.33 22.36
N PRO A 141 -18.21 15.77 22.69
CA PRO A 141 -19.06 16.49 21.74
C PRO A 141 -18.39 17.69 21.09
N THR A 142 -17.57 18.42 21.84
CA THR A 142 -16.77 19.55 21.33
C THR A 142 -15.65 19.11 20.39
N GLU A 143 -15.08 17.94 20.61
CA GLU A 143 -14.04 17.36 19.74
C GLU A 143 -14.67 16.83 18.45
N GLU A 144 -15.84 16.20 18.49
CA GLU A 144 -16.57 15.75 17.30
C GLU A 144 -16.96 16.92 16.40
N GLN A 145 -17.49 18.01 16.97
CA GLN A 145 -17.78 19.24 16.22
C GLN A 145 -16.51 19.87 15.62
N LYS A 146 -15.41 19.83 16.37
CA LYS A 146 -14.12 20.33 15.87
C LYS A 146 -13.61 19.49 14.72
N LEU A 147 -13.73 18.15 14.81
CA LEU A 147 -13.35 17.25 13.71
C LEU A 147 -14.22 17.47 12.48
N TRP A 148 -15.54 17.62 12.65
CA TRP A 148 -16.44 17.98 11.56
C TRP A 148 -16.00 19.27 10.86
N ARG A 149 -15.71 20.31 11.61
CA ARG A 149 -15.22 21.59 11.05
C ARG A 149 -13.92 21.41 10.26
N ILE A 150 -12.98 20.61 10.78
CA ILE A 150 -11.72 20.30 10.08
C ILE A 150 -11.99 19.57 8.74
N LEU A 151 -12.92 18.61 8.73
CA LEU A 151 -13.30 17.87 7.53
C LEU A 151 -13.92 18.81 6.48
N ASP A 152 -14.85 19.65 6.87
CA ASP A 152 -15.50 20.61 5.97
C ASP A 152 -14.52 21.63 5.42
N GLU A 153 -13.63 22.19 6.28
CA GLU A 153 -12.59 23.12 5.84
C GLU A 153 -11.63 22.48 4.82
N GLU A 154 -11.16 21.27 5.05
CA GLU A 154 -10.28 20.55 4.10
C GLU A 154 -11.00 20.23 2.79
N MET A 155 -12.30 19.89 2.85
CA MET A 155 -13.11 19.61 1.66
C MET A 155 -13.34 20.90 0.85
N VAL A 156 -13.71 22.01 1.49
CA VAL A 156 -13.95 23.31 0.83
C VAL A 156 -12.68 23.88 0.20
N ARG A 157 -11.51 23.61 0.82
CA ARG A 157 -10.23 24.04 0.25
C ARG A 157 -9.87 23.32 -1.05
N GLU A 158 -10.55 22.23 -1.38
CA GLU A 158 -10.30 21.38 -2.56
C GLU A 158 -8.82 21.03 -2.72
N LYS A 159 -8.12 20.85 -1.61
CA LYS A 159 -6.68 20.65 -1.60
C LYS A 159 -6.31 19.32 -2.25
N ILE A 160 -5.63 19.39 -3.37
CA ILE A 160 -5.05 18.24 -4.04
C ILE A 160 -3.74 17.87 -3.33
N LEU A 161 -3.65 16.62 -2.89
CA LEU A 161 -2.48 16.08 -2.20
C LEU A 161 -1.84 15.00 -3.06
N LYS A 162 -0.52 14.99 -3.13
CA LYS A 162 0.21 13.86 -3.70
C LYS A 162 0.19 12.70 -2.70
N PHE A 163 -0.34 11.58 -3.13
CA PHE A 163 -0.41 10.37 -2.33
C PHE A 163 1.01 9.82 -2.11
N ASP A 164 1.32 9.51 -0.87
CA ASP A 164 2.54 8.80 -0.48
C ASP A 164 2.14 7.65 0.44
N PHE A 165 2.31 6.44 -0.03
CA PHE A 165 1.85 5.25 0.67
C PHE A 165 2.28 5.20 2.15
N PHE A 166 3.48 5.66 2.47
CA PHE A 166 4.02 5.63 3.84
C PHE A 166 3.77 6.90 4.64
N ARG A 167 3.70 8.07 4.00
CA ARG A 167 3.68 9.36 4.67
C ARG A 167 2.38 10.12 4.52
N LYS A 168 1.61 9.83 3.46
CA LYS A 168 0.34 10.49 3.13
C LYS A 168 -0.67 9.51 2.55
N GLY A 169 -0.74 8.31 3.14
CA GLY A 169 -1.81 7.35 2.86
C GLY A 169 -3.11 7.75 3.57
N CYS A 170 -4.23 7.18 3.15
CA CYS A 170 -5.54 7.49 3.72
C CYS A 170 -5.56 7.36 5.26
N ALA A 171 -5.00 6.29 5.79
CA ALA A 171 -4.94 6.05 7.23
C ALA A 171 -4.10 7.08 7.99
N VAL A 172 -2.95 7.51 7.41
CA VAL A 172 -2.10 8.56 8.00
C VAL A 172 -2.85 9.90 8.04
N MET A 173 -3.53 10.24 6.95
CA MET A 173 -4.28 11.50 6.87
C MET A 173 -5.44 11.54 7.87
N MET A 174 -6.15 10.43 8.08
CA MET A 174 -7.19 10.32 9.12
C MET A 174 -6.60 10.46 10.53
N LEU A 175 -5.46 9.83 10.80
CA LEU A 175 -4.76 10.00 12.08
C LEU A 175 -4.37 11.45 12.33
N GLU A 176 -3.82 12.15 11.33
CA GLU A 176 -3.45 13.55 11.44
C GLU A 176 -4.65 14.47 11.75
N MET A 177 -5.84 14.15 11.24
CA MET A 177 -7.06 14.89 11.55
C MET A 177 -7.49 14.69 13.01
N VAL A 178 -7.42 13.46 13.51
CA VAL A 178 -7.69 13.19 14.94
C VAL A 178 -6.65 13.88 15.82
N GLU A 179 -5.36 13.79 15.50
CA GLU A 179 -4.30 14.48 16.23
C GLU A 179 -4.50 16.02 16.28
N LYS A 180 -4.97 16.62 15.18
CA LYS A 180 -5.32 18.05 15.15
C LYS A 180 -6.55 18.38 16.00
N THR A 181 -7.47 17.44 16.10
CA THR A 181 -8.72 17.60 16.85
C THR A 181 -8.49 17.58 18.35
N VAL A 182 -7.90 16.52 18.86
CA VAL A 182 -7.72 16.30 20.31
C VAL A 182 -6.40 16.83 20.85
N GLY A 183 -5.43 17.11 19.97
CA GLY A 183 -4.04 17.39 20.32
C GLY A 183 -3.24 16.10 20.49
N ARG A 184 -2.08 16.02 19.85
CA ARG A 184 -1.25 14.80 19.88
C ARG A 184 -0.86 14.34 21.29
N GLN A 185 -0.66 15.29 22.22
CA GLN A 185 -0.32 15.01 23.62
C GLN A 185 -1.47 14.42 24.43
N SER A 186 -2.70 14.53 23.96
CA SER A 186 -3.89 13.97 24.62
C SER A 186 -4.11 12.51 24.25
N LEU A 187 -3.37 11.99 23.26
CA LEU A 187 -3.42 10.60 22.85
C LEU A 187 -2.39 9.79 23.62
N ASP A 188 -2.87 8.82 24.40
CA ASP A 188 -2.04 7.86 25.13
C ASP A 188 -1.93 6.55 24.31
N TYR A 189 -0.75 6.29 23.81
CA TYR A 189 -0.41 5.10 23.03
C TYR A 189 0.25 3.99 23.86
N SER A 190 0.27 4.08 25.18
CA SER A 190 0.97 3.12 26.04
C SER A 190 0.51 1.68 25.81
N ASP A 191 -0.79 1.46 25.73
CA ASP A 191 -1.38 0.14 25.47
C ASP A 191 -1.25 -0.28 23.98
N ALA A 192 -1.02 0.68 23.09
CA ALA A 192 -0.79 0.44 21.67
C ALA A 192 0.68 0.14 21.32
N ASN A 193 1.60 0.30 22.27
CA ASN A 193 3.04 0.14 22.07
C ASN A 193 3.44 -1.21 21.41
N PRO A 194 2.85 -2.38 21.74
CA PRO A 194 3.16 -3.63 21.05
C PRO A 194 2.92 -3.59 19.54
N TYR A 195 1.96 -2.78 19.09
CA TYR A 195 1.64 -2.61 17.66
C TYR A 195 2.62 -1.66 16.96
N PHE A 196 3.08 -0.62 17.65
CA PHE A 196 4.04 0.34 17.12
C PHE A 196 5.43 -0.24 16.89
N ASN A 197 5.83 -1.24 17.69
CA ASN A 197 7.15 -1.86 17.61
C ASN A 197 7.28 -2.87 16.46
N ARG A 198 6.19 -3.18 15.75
CA ARG A 198 6.25 -4.08 14.59
C ARG A 198 6.88 -3.36 13.39
N PRO A 199 7.79 -4.00 12.67
CA PRO A 199 8.27 -3.47 11.40
C PRO A 199 7.11 -3.31 10.44
N GLN A 200 7.00 -2.16 9.80
CA GLN A 200 5.92 -1.85 8.85
C GLN A 200 5.77 -2.90 7.77
N TYR A 201 6.89 -3.37 7.29
CA TYR A 201 6.94 -4.37 6.26
C TYR A 201 6.33 -5.72 6.68
N GLU A 202 6.44 -6.15 7.94
CA GLU A 202 5.77 -7.36 8.44
C GLU A 202 4.25 -7.23 8.35
N ILE A 203 3.73 -6.05 8.67
CA ILE A 203 2.31 -5.72 8.57
C ILE A 203 1.87 -5.80 7.10
N ILE A 204 2.64 -5.21 6.19
CA ILE A 204 2.36 -5.24 4.75
C ILE A 204 2.43 -6.66 4.19
N ALA A 205 3.47 -7.41 4.55
CA ALA A 205 3.64 -8.77 4.06
C ALA A 205 2.48 -9.69 4.48
N ARG A 206 1.95 -9.51 5.70
CA ARG A 206 0.76 -10.24 6.17
C ARG A 206 -0.49 -9.77 5.43
N GLN A 207 -0.68 -8.47 5.27
CA GLN A 207 -1.84 -7.91 4.57
C GLN A 207 -1.93 -8.37 3.11
N LEU A 208 -0.79 -8.69 2.50
CA LEU A 208 -0.69 -9.11 1.10
C LEU A 208 -0.46 -10.62 0.93
N GLU A 209 -0.72 -11.43 1.96
CA GLU A 209 -0.47 -12.88 1.91
C GLU A 209 -1.28 -13.55 0.79
N ASP A 210 -2.52 -13.14 0.61
CA ASP A 210 -3.45 -13.68 -0.38
C ASP A 210 -3.29 -13.11 -1.80
N VAL A 211 -2.40 -12.13 -1.99
CA VAL A 211 -2.14 -11.48 -3.28
C VAL A 211 -0.64 -11.50 -3.63
N PRO A 212 -0.08 -12.67 -3.97
CA PRO A 212 1.35 -12.92 -4.02
C PRO A 212 2.12 -12.04 -5.01
N TRP A 213 1.52 -11.61 -6.12
CA TRP A 213 2.15 -10.69 -7.07
C TRP A 213 2.28 -9.28 -6.54
N VAL A 214 1.23 -8.77 -5.88
CA VAL A 214 1.28 -7.45 -5.22
C VAL A 214 2.27 -7.48 -4.08
N ARG A 215 2.28 -8.56 -3.29
CA ARG A 215 3.26 -8.78 -2.23
C ARG A 215 4.69 -8.73 -2.77
N PHE A 216 4.98 -9.49 -3.84
CA PHE A 216 6.30 -9.51 -4.46
C PHE A 216 6.73 -8.13 -4.98
N ALA A 217 5.84 -7.41 -5.68
CA ALA A 217 6.13 -6.07 -6.16
C ALA A 217 6.38 -5.09 -5.02
N MET A 218 5.55 -5.11 -3.99
CA MET A 218 5.70 -4.24 -2.82
C MET A 218 6.95 -4.56 -2.01
N THR A 219 7.24 -5.83 -1.74
CA THR A 219 8.47 -6.22 -1.03
C THR A 219 9.72 -5.88 -1.83
N THR A 220 9.67 -5.97 -3.16
CA THR A 220 10.76 -5.52 -4.04
C THR A 220 10.98 -4.00 -3.91
N ALA A 221 9.91 -3.22 -3.96
CA ALA A 221 9.98 -1.76 -3.86
C ALA A 221 10.40 -1.29 -2.45
N MET A 222 9.89 -1.95 -1.42
CA MET A 222 10.03 -1.53 -0.02
C MET A 222 11.31 -1.98 0.67
N PHE A 223 12.16 -2.73 0.00
CA PHE A 223 13.33 -3.33 0.63
C PHE A 223 14.29 -2.33 1.30
N GLY A 224 14.22 -1.07 0.91
CA GLY A 224 14.92 0.03 1.59
C GLY A 224 14.23 0.56 2.86
N CYS A 225 12.94 0.23 3.05
CA CYS A 225 12.09 0.76 4.13
C CYS A 225 11.89 -0.21 5.29
N THR A 226 12.63 -1.31 5.33
CA THR A 226 12.48 -2.38 6.32
C THR A 226 12.71 -1.93 7.76
N HIS A 227 13.46 -0.85 7.97
CA HIS A 227 13.74 -0.27 9.29
C HIS A 227 12.65 0.66 9.80
N LEU A 228 11.73 1.12 8.92
CA LEU A 228 10.66 2.01 9.34
C LEU A 228 9.69 1.28 10.27
N ARG A 229 9.36 1.91 11.39
CA ARG A 229 8.38 1.42 12.35
C ARG A 229 7.09 2.20 12.26
N PHE A 230 6.03 1.66 12.82
CA PHE A 230 4.71 2.28 12.85
C PHE A 230 4.72 3.73 13.38
N GLN A 231 5.55 4.04 14.37
CA GLN A 231 5.70 5.39 14.94
C GLN A 231 6.10 6.45 13.90
N GLU A 232 6.61 6.03 12.74
CA GLU A 232 7.00 6.93 11.65
C GLU A 232 5.88 7.13 10.62
N LYS A 233 4.62 7.04 11.06
CA LYS A 233 3.39 7.40 10.32
C LYS A 233 2.90 6.42 9.26
N PHE A 234 3.34 5.18 9.28
CA PHE A 234 2.76 4.20 8.37
C PHE A 234 1.51 3.52 8.93
N GLN A 235 0.50 3.33 8.09
CA GLN A 235 -0.78 2.75 8.49
C GLN A 235 -1.39 1.88 7.39
N VAL A 236 -1.61 0.61 7.69
CA VAL A 236 -2.58 -0.19 6.95
C VAL A 236 -3.96 0.03 7.61
N PRO A 237 -5.06 0.23 6.86
CA PRO A 237 -6.38 0.53 7.42
C PRO A 237 -6.81 -0.39 8.56
N SER A 238 -6.74 -1.69 8.39
CA SER A 238 -7.09 -2.67 9.44
C SER A 238 -6.24 -2.52 10.71
N HIS A 239 -4.97 -2.17 10.55
CA HIS A 239 -4.04 -1.96 11.66
C HIS A 239 -4.32 -0.65 12.40
N LEU A 240 -4.78 0.38 11.69
CA LEU A 240 -5.18 1.65 12.30
C LEU A 240 -6.32 1.42 13.32
N ALA A 241 -7.36 0.68 12.95
CA ALA A 241 -8.46 0.35 13.85
C ALA A 241 -7.96 -0.34 15.13
N THR A 242 -7.09 -1.35 15.00
CA THR A 242 -6.49 -2.06 16.14
C THR A 242 -5.71 -1.11 17.06
N VAL A 243 -4.95 -0.20 16.48
CA VAL A 243 -4.18 0.79 17.27
C VAL A 243 -5.12 1.76 17.98
N TRP A 244 -6.17 2.24 17.31
CA TRP A 244 -7.11 3.19 17.92
C TRP A 244 -7.97 2.56 19.01
N GLN A 245 -8.27 1.26 18.91
CA GLN A 245 -8.92 0.52 20.01
C GLN A 245 -7.99 0.37 21.23
N ALA A 246 -6.68 0.33 21.03
CA ALA A 246 -5.68 0.29 22.11
C ALA A 246 -5.24 1.69 22.58
N THR A 247 -5.47 2.74 21.78
CA THR A 247 -5.14 4.13 22.13
C THR A 247 -6.21 4.72 23.04
N LYS A 248 -5.79 5.53 24.02
CA LYS A 248 -6.72 6.26 24.87
C LYS A 248 -6.71 7.75 24.56
N VAL A 249 -7.88 8.37 24.66
CA VAL A 249 -8.10 9.82 24.63
C VAL A 249 -8.97 10.18 25.84
N ASN A 250 -8.54 11.15 26.63
CA ASN A 250 -9.27 11.55 27.85
C ASN A 250 -9.61 10.36 28.79
N GLY A 251 -8.71 9.38 28.88
CA GLY A 251 -8.87 8.17 29.70
C GLY A 251 -9.79 7.09 29.13
N ARG A 252 -10.42 7.32 27.97
CA ARG A 252 -11.27 6.35 27.25
C ARG A 252 -10.59 5.81 26.02
N ARG A 253 -10.92 4.60 25.56
CA ARG A 253 -10.44 4.08 24.27
C ARG A 253 -10.85 5.03 23.14
N LEU A 254 -9.95 5.38 22.24
CA LEU A 254 -10.24 6.28 21.13
C LEU A 254 -11.30 5.70 20.20
N ALA A 255 -11.20 4.42 19.86
CA ALA A 255 -12.20 3.73 19.05
C ALA A 255 -12.95 2.67 19.86
N GLY A 256 -14.25 2.60 19.66
CA GLY A 256 -15.14 1.61 20.25
C GLY A 256 -14.99 0.22 19.60
N ASP A 257 -15.94 -0.65 19.91
CA ASP A 257 -15.95 -2.00 19.38
C ASP A 257 -16.38 -2.02 17.91
N GLU A 258 -15.94 -3.06 17.19
CA GLU A 258 -16.21 -3.26 15.77
C GLU A 258 -17.69 -3.50 15.50
N ILE A 259 -18.25 -2.80 14.53
CA ILE A 259 -19.58 -3.01 13.97
C ILE A 259 -19.41 -3.43 12.51
N ILE A 260 -19.89 -4.61 12.14
CA ILE A 260 -19.82 -5.10 10.77
C ILE A 260 -21.02 -4.56 9.99
N LEU A 261 -20.78 -3.66 9.04
CA LEU A 261 -21.80 -3.05 8.17
C LEU A 261 -22.04 -3.86 6.90
N SER A 262 -20.97 -4.39 6.33
CA SER A 262 -21.00 -5.29 5.17
C SER A 262 -19.99 -6.40 5.36
N LYS A 263 -20.38 -7.64 5.01
CA LYS A 263 -19.50 -8.79 5.14
C LYS A 263 -18.44 -8.80 4.05
N HIS A 264 -17.24 -9.18 4.43
CA HIS A 264 -16.15 -9.44 3.48
C HIS A 264 -16.43 -10.69 2.66
N TRP A 265 -16.24 -10.59 1.35
CA TRP A 265 -16.18 -11.76 0.49
C TRP A 265 -14.71 -12.14 0.33
N TYR A 266 -14.34 -13.27 0.87
CA TYR A 266 -12.95 -13.72 0.84
C TYR A 266 -12.43 -13.69 -0.59
N TYR A 267 -11.41 -12.87 -0.82
CA TYR A 267 -10.74 -12.79 -2.10
C TYR A 267 -9.34 -13.39 -1.98
N THR A 268 -9.14 -14.54 -2.60
CA THR A 268 -7.82 -15.11 -2.86
C THR A 268 -7.48 -14.88 -4.33
N ASP A 269 -6.25 -14.49 -4.59
CA ASP A 269 -5.75 -14.48 -5.97
C ASP A 269 -5.43 -15.92 -6.36
N ASP A 270 -6.36 -16.58 -7.05
CA ASP A 270 -6.23 -17.96 -7.53
C ASP A 270 -5.16 -18.12 -8.63
N THR A 271 -4.21 -17.20 -8.72
CA THR A 271 -3.13 -17.22 -9.69
C THR A 271 -2.26 -18.45 -9.51
N TYR A 272 -2.36 -19.38 -10.44
CA TYR A 272 -1.55 -20.62 -10.43
C TYR A 272 -0.06 -20.32 -10.48
N LEU A 273 0.37 -19.33 -11.28
CA LEU A 273 1.76 -18.90 -11.40
C LEU A 273 2.09 -17.79 -10.38
N THR A 274 2.40 -18.16 -9.16
CA THR A 274 2.88 -17.22 -8.14
C THR A 274 4.37 -16.88 -8.34
N PRO A 275 4.85 -15.71 -7.87
CA PRO A 275 6.27 -15.35 -7.93
C PRO A 275 7.18 -16.41 -7.32
N GLY A 276 6.77 -17.05 -6.21
CA GLY A 276 7.52 -18.12 -5.58
C GLY A 276 7.66 -19.37 -6.48
N ARG A 277 6.58 -19.78 -7.17
CA ARG A 277 6.64 -20.90 -8.12
C ARG A 277 7.52 -20.58 -9.33
N ILE A 278 7.48 -19.36 -9.82
CA ILE A 278 8.37 -18.89 -10.89
C ILE A 278 9.83 -18.90 -10.42
N ALA A 279 10.11 -18.44 -9.21
CA ALA A 279 11.45 -18.48 -8.64
C ALA A 279 11.98 -19.92 -8.52
N LEU A 280 11.13 -20.86 -8.07
CA LEU A 280 11.48 -22.28 -8.03
C LEU A 280 11.74 -22.86 -9.45
N LEU A 281 10.99 -22.41 -10.46
CA LEU A 281 11.24 -22.79 -11.84
C LEU A 281 12.63 -22.29 -12.31
N PHE A 282 13.00 -21.02 -12.03
CA PHE A 282 14.34 -20.51 -12.33
C PHE A 282 15.44 -21.25 -11.58
N MET A 283 15.18 -21.65 -10.32
CA MET A 283 16.10 -22.48 -9.56
C MET A 283 16.28 -23.84 -10.21
N LEU A 284 15.20 -24.50 -10.65
CA LEU A 284 15.27 -25.77 -11.38
C LEU A 284 16.04 -25.62 -12.70
N ILE A 285 15.77 -24.55 -13.48
CA ILE A 285 16.48 -24.26 -14.73
C ILE A 285 17.97 -24.09 -14.45
N SER A 286 18.36 -23.36 -13.40
CA SER A 286 19.75 -23.16 -13.03
C SER A 286 20.45 -24.45 -12.61
N MET A 287 19.76 -25.33 -11.90
CA MET A 287 20.27 -26.67 -11.54
C MET A 287 20.46 -27.56 -12.78
N LEU A 288 19.49 -27.54 -13.68
CA LEU A 288 19.58 -28.31 -14.94
C LEU A 288 20.73 -27.81 -15.82
N SER A 289 21.06 -26.50 -15.78
CA SER A 289 22.17 -25.96 -16.55
C SER A 289 23.53 -26.58 -16.20
N LEU A 290 23.71 -27.03 -14.94
CA LEU A 290 24.94 -27.69 -14.49
C LEU A 290 25.24 -29.00 -15.25
N PHE A 291 24.22 -29.68 -15.75
CA PHE A 291 24.33 -30.94 -16.49
C PHE A 291 24.46 -30.75 -18.00
N MET A 292 24.30 -29.49 -18.47
CA MET A 292 24.35 -29.20 -19.91
C MET A 292 25.73 -28.66 -20.30
N ARG A 293 26.27 -29.15 -21.44
CA ARG A 293 27.48 -28.61 -22.02
C ARG A 293 27.32 -27.21 -22.65
N LYS A 294 26.07 -26.85 -22.97
CA LYS A 294 25.73 -25.59 -23.62
C LYS A 294 25.02 -24.66 -22.63
N ASN A 295 25.33 -23.37 -22.66
CA ASN A 295 24.91 -22.36 -21.66
C ASN A 295 23.55 -21.74 -21.97
N TYR A 296 22.63 -22.41 -22.70
CA TYR A 296 21.34 -21.80 -23.07
C TYR A 296 20.48 -21.50 -21.85
N LEU A 297 20.45 -22.42 -20.88
CA LEU A 297 19.66 -22.24 -19.67
C LEU A 297 20.21 -21.11 -18.76
N ASP A 298 21.51 -20.91 -18.76
CA ASP A 298 22.14 -19.81 -18.03
C ASP A 298 21.65 -18.44 -18.54
N TYR A 299 21.45 -18.32 -19.86
CA TYR A 299 20.91 -17.08 -20.45
C TYR A 299 19.46 -16.83 -20.08
N VAL A 300 18.66 -17.87 -19.80
CA VAL A 300 17.29 -17.72 -19.30
C VAL A 300 17.31 -17.11 -17.89
N VAL A 301 18.19 -17.62 -17.02
CA VAL A 301 18.34 -17.07 -15.65
C VAL A 301 18.97 -15.67 -15.71
N LEU A 302 19.89 -15.41 -16.63
CA LEU A 302 20.47 -14.08 -16.84
C LEU A 302 19.41 -13.07 -17.34
N ALA A 303 18.46 -13.48 -18.18
CA ALA A 303 17.37 -12.62 -18.61
C ALA A 303 16.45 -12.23 -17.42
N MET A 304 16.13 -13.18 -16.55
CA MET A 304 15.43 -12.91 -15.29
C MET A 304 16.21 -11.93 -14.40
N GLN A 305 17.51 -12.18 -14.23
CA GLN A 305 18.40 -11.28 -13.48
C GLN A 305 18.43 -9.86 -14.06
N THR A 306 18.43 -9.75 -15.40
CA THR A 306 18.35 -8.47 -16.12
C THR A 306 17.04 -7.76 -15.82
N PHE A 307 15.93 -8.48 -15.90
CA PHE A 307 14.60 -7.93 -15.59
C PHE A 307 14.54 -7.39 -14.16
N MET A 308 15.01 -8.16 -13.18
CA MET A 308 15.05 -7.72 -11.78
C MET A 308 15.98 -6.51 -11.58
N ALA A 309 17.16 -6.51 -12.22
CA ALA A 309 18.09 -5.39 -12.15
C ALA A 309 17.51 -4.10 -12.72
N VAL A 310 16.82 -4.18 -13.85
CA VAL A 310 16.13 -3.03 -14.46
C VAL A 310 14.98 -2.56 -13.54
N SER A 311 14.20 -3.47 -13.00
CA SER A 311 13.10 -3.13 -12.08
C SER A 311 13.59 -2.39 -10.84
N VAL A 312 14.64 -2.90 -10.19
CA VAL A 312 15.26 -2.27 -9.01
C VAL A 312 15.88 -0.91 -9.37
N LEU A 313 16.50 -0.78 -10.53
CA LEU A 313 17.05 0.49 -11.02
C LEU A 313 15.95 1.53 -11.29
N VAL A 314 14.84 1.12 -11.91
CA VAL A 314 13.67 1.99 -12.12
C VAL A 314 13.12 2.49 -10.79
N ILE A 315 12.93 1.59 -9.83
CA ILE A 315 12.47 1.95 -8.47
C ILE A 315 13.41 2.98 -7.83
N ALA A 316 14.73 2.84 -8.02
CA ALA A 316 15.70 3.79 -7.48
C ALA A 316 15.64 5.18 -8.13
N ILE A 317 15.32 5.24 -9.41
CA ILE A 317 15.29 6.51 -10.17
C ILE A 317 13.96 7.24 -9.91
N VAL A 318 12.83 6.52 -10.04
CA VAL A 318 11.49 7.12 -10.01
C VAL A 318 10.78 6.98 -8.66
N GLY A 319 11.22 6.06 -7.82
CA GLY A 319 10.61 5.79 -6.52
C GLY A 319 10.83 6.91 -5.50
N PHE A 320 10.07 6.85 -4.42
CA PHE A 320 10.20 7.77 -3.30
C PHE A 320 11.61 7.76 -2.70
N SER A 321 12.04 8.86 -2.11
CA SER A 321 13.39 9.02 -1.53
C SER A 321 13.77 7.93 -0.53
N TYR A 322 12.81 7.39 0.20
CA TYR A 322 13.02 6.34 1.20
C TYR A 322 13.17 4.94 0.63
N VAL A 323 12.81 4.68 -0.66
CA VAL A 323 13.02 3.39 -1.35
C VAL A 323 14.28 3.38 -2.22
N ARG A 324 14.96 4.51 -2.40
CA ARG A 324 16.15 4.62 -3.26
C ARG A 324 17.31 3.74 -2.79
N TRP A 325 17.48 3.57 -1.49
CA TRP A 325 18.53 2.73 -0.89
C TRP A 325 18.01 1.32 -0.66
N ASN A 326 17.82 0.59 -1.74
CA ASN A 326 17.30 -0.76 -1.71
C ASN A 326 18.43 -1.78 -1.69
N TRP A 327 18.49 -2.63 -0.65
CA TRP A 327 19.49 -3.69 -0.52
C TRP A 327 19.46 -4.72 -1.64
N LEU A 328 18.37 -4.81 -2.42
CA LEU A 328 18.27 -5.62 -3.62
C LEU A 328 19.18 -5.12 -4.75
N PHE A 329 19.76 -3.91 -4.66
CA PHE A 329 20.81 -3.47 -5.59
C PHE A 329 22.06 -4.33 -5.57
N ILE A 330 22.35 -5.02 -4.46
CA ILE A 330 23.53 -5.90 -4.38
C ILE A 330 23.32 -7.11 -5.28
N PRO A 331 22.24 -7.92 -5.16
CA PRO A 331 22.03 -9.06 -6.02
C PRO A 331 21.49 -8.70 -7.41
N PHE A 332 20.66 -7.66 -7.53
CA PHE A 332 19.99 -7.28 -8.78
C PHE A 332 20.52 -5.95 -9.30
N ASN A 333 21.72 -5.97 -9.87
CA ASN A 333 22.34 -4.82 -10.48
C ASN A 333 22.73 -5.10 -11.94
N ILE A 334 23.01 -4.05 -12.69
CA ILE A 334 23.29 -4.13 -14.14
C ILE A 334 24.73 -4.57 -14.47
N LEU A 335 25.67 -4.55 -13.51
CA LEU A 335 27.07 -4.84 -13.73
C LEU A 335 27.34 -6.24 -14.31
N PRO A 336 26.69 -7.33 -13.82
CA PRO A 336 26.87 -8.65 -14.41
C PRO A 336 26.53 -8.70 -15.89
N ILE A 337 25.56 -7.91 -16.34
CA ILE A 337 25.10 -7.87 -17.71
C ILE A 337 26.14 -7.17 -18.58
N ILE A 338 26.58 -5.99 -18.18
CA ILE A 338 27.57 -5.19 -18.88
C ILE A 338 28.92 -5.94 -18.96
N CYS A 339 29.34 -6.56 -17.86
CA CYS A 339 30.61 -7.24 -17.73
C CYS A 339 30.56 -8.73 -18.13
N TRP A 340 29.46 -9.22 -18.71
CA TRP A 340 29.24 -10.65 -18.97
C TRP A 340 30.37 -11.28 -19.83
N LYS A 341 30.97 -10.51 -20.74
CA LYS A 341 32.11 -10.95 -21.57
C LYS A 341 33.32 -11.42 -20.72
N TRP A 342 33.50 -10.78 -19.56
CA TRP A 342 34.63 -11.07 -18.65
C TRP A 342 34.21 -11.94 -17.45
N ARG A 343 33.05 -12.61 -17.49
CA ARG A 343 32.48 -13.38 -16.38
C ARG A 343 33.41 -14.42 -15.75
N ARG A 344 34.35 -14.97 -16.52
CA ARG A 344 35.33 -15.95 -16.03
C ARG A 344 36.18 -15.41 -14.87
N TYR A 345 36.40 -14.11 -14.81
CA TYR A 345 37.24 -13.48 -13.80
C TYR A 345 36.46 -13.04 -12.56
N TRP A 346 35.25 -12.55 -12.74
CA TRP A 346 34.48 -11.94 -11.64
C TRP A 346 33.33 -12.82 -11.12
N ALA A 347 32.86 -13.82 -11.87
CA ALA A 347 31.67 -14.59 -11.48
C ALA A 347 31.86 -15.32 -10.15
N LEU A 348 33.01 -15.92 -9.88
CA LEU A 348 33.26 -16.63 -8.63
C LEU A 348 33.32 -15.70 -7.41
N PRO A 349 34.10 -14.60 -7.39
CA PRO A 349 34.08 -13.66 -6.27
C PRO A 349 32.69 -13.02 -6.09
N TYR A 350 31.96 -12.72 -7.16
CA TYR A 350 30.62 -12.18 -7.05
C TYR A 350 29.62 -13.19 -6.48
N ALA A 351 29.70 -14.46 -6.87
CA ALA A 351 28.91 -15.52 -6.24
C ALA A 351 29.16 -15.59 -4.72
N GLY A 352 30.42 -15.40 -4.29
CA GLY A 352 30.77 -15.32 -2.87
C GLY A 352 30.12 -14.13 -2.15
N ILE A 353 30.09 -12.95 -2.79
CA ILE A 353 29.39 -11.76 -2.28
C ILE A 353 27.89 -12.03 -2.15
N LEU A 354 27.27 -12.66 -3.16
CA LEU A 354 25.85 -13.00 -3.11
C LEU A 354 25.53 -14.06 -2.03
N MET A 355 26.39 -15.05 -1.83
CA MET A 355 26.24 -16.01 -0.73
C MET A 355 26.30 -15.30 0.63
N LEU A 356 27.27 -14.40 0.81
CA LEU A 356 27.35 -13.59 2.03
C LEU A 356 26.11 -12.74 2.21
N TRP A 357 25.60 -12.13 1.15
CA TRP A 357 24.36 -11.36 1.19
C TRP A 357 23.18 -12.23 1.62
N VAL A 358 23.00 -13.43 1.06
CA VAL A 358 21.94 -14.38 1.48
C VAL A 358 22.08 -14.72 2.96
N ILE A 359 23.29 -15.03 3.44
CA ILE A 359 23.54 -15.33 4.84
C ILE A 359 23.17 -14.15 5.73
N VAL A 360 23.66 -12.95 5.38
CA VAL A 360 23.34 -11.72 6.14
C VAL A 360 21.83 -11.50 6.22
N MET A 361 21.11 -11.69 5.09
CA MET A 361 19.66 -11.51 5.04
C MET A 361 18.90 -12.52 5.90
N LEU A 362 19.41 -13.73 6.07
CA LEU A 362 18.79 -14.74 6.94
C LEU A 362 18.98 -14.43 8.43
N PHE A 363 20.04 -13.70 8.80
CA PHE A 363 20.37 -13.40 10.20
C PHE A 363 19.96 -12.00 10.65
N ILE A 364 19.60 -11.08 9.76
CA ILE A 364 19.10 -9.77 10.16
C ILE A 364 17.61 -9.92 10.55
N PRO A 365 17.28 -9.81 11.85
CA PRO A 365 15.89 -9.84 12.28
C PRO A 365 15.14 -8.67 11.62
N HIS A 366 13.96 -8.94 11.13
CA HIS A 366 13.07 -7.98 10.46
C HIS A 366 13.51 -7.46 9.08
N CYS A 367 14.59 -8.02 8.51
CA CYS A 367 14.91 -7.81 7.11
C CYS A 367 14.19 -8.89 6.30
N LEU A 368 12.93 -8.71 5.99
CA LEU A 368 12.23 -9.66 5.19
C LEU A 368 12.55 -9.43 3.73
N VAL A 369 13.49 -10.11 3.29
CA VAL A 369 13.57 -10.56 1.92
C VAL A 369 12.47 -11.59 1.75
N ASP A 370 11.51 -11.34 0.90
CA ASP A 370 10.57 -12.40 0.51
C ASP A 370 11.43 -13.59 0.07
N THR A 371 11.10 -14.79 0.53
CA THR A 371 11.79 -16.04 0.17
C THR A 371 11.98 -16.18 -1.33
N THR A 372 11.07 -15.61 -2.11
CA THR A 372 11.16 -15.51 -3.57
C THR A 372 12.45 -14.85 -4.05
N HIS A 373 12.84 -13.71 -3.46
CA HIS A 373 14.09 -13.03 -3.83
C HIS A 373 15.32 -13.86 -3.49
N ILE A 374 15.30 -14.54 -2.33
CA ILE A 374 16.41 -15.44 -1.93
C ILE A 374 16.56 -16.56 -2.95
N ILE A 375 15.47 -17.19 -3.38
CA ILE A 375 15.48 -18.26 -4.37
C ILE A 375 16.01 -17.77 -5.72
N LEU A 376 15.58 -16.58 -6.17
CA LEU A 376 16.09 -15.98 -7.42
C LEU A 376 17.60 -15.68 -7.35
N VAL A 377 18.07 -15.16 -6.21
CA VAL A 377 19.50 -14.91 -5.98
C VAL A 377 20.28 -16.23 -5.98
N GLN A 378 19.77 -17.25 -5.33
CA GLN A 378 20.40 -18.59 -5.32
C GLN A 378 20.47 -19.19 -6.74
N ALA A 379 19.40 -19.06 -7.54
CA ALA A 379 19.41 -19.50 -8.93
C ALA A 379 20.50 -18.79 -9.73
N PHE A 380 20.70 -17.49 -9.50
CA PHE A 380 21.77 -16.74 -10.16
C PHE A 380 23.17 -17.14 -9.66
N ILE A 381 23.35 -17.41 -8.36
CA ILE A 381 24.61 -17.95 -7.81
C ILE A 381 25.00 -19.24 -8.52
N VAL A 382 24.07 -20.16 -8.74
CA VAL A 382 24.32 -21.43 -9.45
C VAL A 382 24.84 -21.16 -10.87
N VAL A 383 24.24 -20.21 -11.60
CA VAL A 383 24.69 -19.81 -12.93
C VAL A 383 26.11 -19.21 -12.88
N LEU A 384 26.40 -18.35 -11.91
CA LEU A 384 27.74 -17.77 -11.76
C LEU A 384 28.80 -18.84 -11.47
N LEU A 385 28.50 -19.82 -10.62
CA LEU A 385 29.39 -20.96 -10.37
C LEU A 385 29.62 -21.79 -11.62
N HIS A 386 28.59 -22.04 -12.41
CA HIS A 386 28.71 -22.74 -13.69
C HIS A 386 29.56 -21.96 -14.66
N GLN A 387 29.35 -20.66 -14.86
CA GLN A 387 30.07 -19.80 -15.78
C GLN A 387 31.52 -19.50 -15.36
N SER A 388 31.85 -19.62 -14.09
CA SER A 388 33.23 -19.47 -13.59
C SER A 388 34.14 -20.67 -13.92
N ASN A 389 33.56 -21.76 -14.42
CA ASN A 389 34.23 -23.06 -14.57
C ASN A 389 34.82 -23.62 -13.24
N ALA A 390 34.52 -23.01 -12.10
CA ALA A 390 35.03 -23.46 -10.80
C ALA A 390 34.50 -24.85 -10.45
N LEU A 391 33.20 -25.06 -10.65
CA LEU A 391 32.52 -26.33 -10.39
C LEU A 391 33.00 -27.41 -11.35
N GLN A 392 33.16 -27.11 -12.66
CA GLN A 392 33.72 -28.07 -13.64
C GLN A 392 35.13 -28.45 -13.30
N ARG A 393 36.02 -27.51 -12.94
CA ARG A 393 37.38 -27.79 -12.50
C ARG A 393 37.43 -28.65 -11.24
N TYR A 394 36.50 -28.42 -10.31
CA TYR A 394 36.37 -29.23 -9.10
C TYR A 394 35.87 -30.64 -9.43
N LEU A 395 34.79 -30.78 -10.20
CA LEU A 395 34.27 -32.08 -10.64
C LEU A 395 35.30 -32.91 -11.42
N ILE A 396 36.00 -32.28 -12.37
CA ILE A 396 37.11 -32.95 -13.14
C ILE A 396 38.21 -33.38 -12.18
N ARG A 397 38.60 -32.54 -11.25
CA ARG A 397 39.73 -32.80 -10.34
C ARG A 397 39.46 -33.83 -9.25
N TYR A 398 38.23 -33.85 -8.71
CA TYR A 398 37.91 -34.61 -7.50
C TYR A 398 36.85 -35.69 -7.70
N VAL A 399 35.94 -35.55 -8.65
CA VAL A 399 34.83 -36.51 -8.87
C VAL A 399 35.07 -37.37 -10.10
N LEU A 400 35.51 -36.76 -11.20
CA LEU A 400 35.84 -37.47 -12.44
C LEU A 400 37.33 -37.83 -12.55
N ARG A 401 38.03 -37.82 -11.41
CA ARG A 401 39.41 -38.33 -11.39
C ARG A 401 39.33 -39.77 -11.87
N GLU A 402 39.56 -39.94 -13.17
CA GLU A 402 39.79 -41.26 -13.76
C GLU A 402 40.74 -41.98 -12.85
N ASN A 403 40.33 -43.13 -12.39
CA ASN A 403 41.14 -44.02 -11.57
C ASN A 403 42.53 -44.14 -12.23
N PRO A 404 43.63 -43.65 -11.59
CA PRO A 404 44.97 -43.64 -12.20
C PRO A 404 45.45 -45.05 -12.55
N TYR A 405 44.67 -46.07 -12.24
CA TYR A 405 44.95 -47.48 -12.55
C TYR A 405 44.39 -47.98 -13.91
N LYS A 406 43.68 -47.15 -14.69
CA LYS A 406 43.18 -47.54 -16.02
C LYS A 406 44.12 -47.21 -17.21
N SER A 407 45.27 -46.62 -16.95
CA SER A 407 46.22 -46.35 -18.03
C SER A 407 47.39 -47.36 -18.13
N LYS A 408 47.20 -48.54 -17.49
CA LYS A 408 48.16 -49.64 -17.64
C LYS A 408 47.39 -50.97 -17.87
N LEU A 409 46.71 -51.03 -18.98
CA LEU A 409 46.37 -52.30 -19.67
C LEU A 409 46.35 -52.04 -21.17
#